data_dda09db525f27373c3ee4bda8655f562
#
_entry.id   dda09db525f27373c3ee4bda8655f562
#
_cell.length_a   1.000
_cell.length_b   1.000
_cell.length_c   1.000
_cell.angle_alpha   90.00
_cell.angle_beta   90.00
_cell.angle_gamma   90.00
#
_symmetry.space_group_name_H-M   'P 1'
#
loop_
_entity.id
_entity.type
_entity.pdbx_description
1 polymer ?
#
loop_
_entity_poly.entity_id
_entity_poly.type
_entity_poly.pdbx_seq_one_letter_code
_entity_poly.pdbx_strand_id
1 'polypeptide(L)'
;MVESLADARVALLINESTRQWHTELIDGIFSSVEANLIKSIPLSLCEAEDTLFWTFTNSSVYNSKSGYRFLKIEAQTELEVEKRMDEKNLWRMLWSMQVLNKIKNLVWRACRNSLPTKENLARRTIIDNPVCDRCKQASESSLHAIWSCGELDAIWEGESQWQCHRSFTFVDFKELLSWLITNQHNLEFYPSLAWLIWTQRNLIRLNKPSINSHQLAATAKELVAKFARSVPLPLHSRLAANPS
;
A
#
# COMPACT_ATOMS: atom_id res chain seq x y z
N MET A 1 36.75 -17.20 40.11
CA MET A 1 37.13 -17.57 38.74
C MET A 1 35.89 -18.15 38.09
N VAL A 2 35.22 -17.35 37.29
CA VAL A 2 34.07 -17.84 36.52
C VAL A 2 34.67 -18.42 35.24
N GLU A 3 34.92 -19.72 35.25
CA GLU A 3 35.18 -20.44 34.00
C GLU A 3 33.98 -20.25 33.09
N SER A 4 34.29 -19.97 31.85
CA SER A 4 33.40 -19.69 30.74
C SER A 4 32.04 -20.41 30.81
N LEU A 5 30.99 -19.68 31.16
CA LEU A 5 29.59 -20.14 31.06
C LEU A 5 29.09 -20.28 29.59
N ALA A 6 29.99 -20.17 28.61
CA ALA A 6 29.65 -20.18 27.19
C ALA A 6 28.93 -21.46 26.75
N ASP A 7 29.15 -22.59 27.42
CA ASP A 7 28.54 -23.89 27.14
C ASP A 7 27.53 -24.34 28.21
N ALA A 8 27.18 -23.45 29.15
CA ALA A 8 26.28 -23.78 30.25
C ALA A 8 24.84 -23.95 29.72
N ARG A 9 24.20 -25.06 30.10
CA ARG A 9 22.78 -25.30 29.75
C ARG A 9 21.87 -24.85 30.87
N VAL A 10 20.65 -24.44 30.54
CA VAL A 10 19.62 -24.03 31.50
C VAL A 10 19.34 -25.13 32.55
N ALA A 11 19.49 -26.40 32.17
CA ALA A 11 19.37 -27.54 33.09
C ALA A 11 20.23 -27.41 34.37
N LEU A 12 21.38 -26.73 34.29
CA LEU A 12 22.23 -26.48 35.47
C LEU A 12 21.58 -25.53 36.49
N LEU A 13 20.62 -24.74 36.09
CA LEU A 13 19.87 -23.81 36.95
C LEU A 13 18.66 -24.48 37.60
N ILE A 14 18.38 -25.75 37.29
CA ILE A 14 17.20 -26.49 37.74
C ILE A 14 17.70 -27.64 38.63
N ASN A 15 17.12 -27.76 39.82
CA ASN A 15 17.33 -28.92 40.66
C ASN A 15 16.53 -30.10 40.13
N GLU A 16 17.20 -31.13 39.62
CA GLU A 16 16.58 -32.30 39.00
C GLU A 16 15.67 -33.08 39.96
N SER A 17 16.02 -33.16 41.25
CA SER A 17 15.26 -33.93 42.22
C SER A 17 14.01 -33.22 42.73
N THR A 18 14.04 -31.88 42.84
CA THR A 18 12.90 -31.08 43.34
C THR A 18 12.11 -30.39 42.23
N ARG A 19 12.64 -30.37 41.03
CA ARG A 19 12.08 -29.62 39.89
C ARG A 19 11.82 -28.13 40.20
N GLN A 20 12.78 -27.54 40.95
CA GLN A 20 12.72 -26.14 41.31
C GLN A 20 13.99 -25.43 40.84
N TRP A 21 13.89 -24.11 40.69
CA TRP A 21 15.05 -23.27 40.35
C TRP A 21 16.10 -23.29 41.45
N HIS A 22 17.38 -23.41 41.08
CA HIS A 22 18.52 -23.17 41.97
C HIS A 22 18.67 -21.67 42.29
N THR A 23 17.91 -21.19 43.27
CA THR A 23 17.80 -19.76 43.59
C THR A 23 19.13 -19.10 43.90
N GLU A 24 19.99 -19.78 44.72
CA GLU A 24 21.31 -19.26 45.09
C GLU A 24 22.23 -19.12 43.87
N LEU A 25 22.19 -20.07 42.95
CA LEU A 25 23.00 -20.05 41.75
C LEU A 25 22.53 -18.93 40.78
N ILE A 26 21.24 -18.79 40.63
CA ILE A 26 20.63 -17.76 39.78
C ILE A 26 20.92 -16.37 40.34
N ASP A 27 20.75 -16.15 41.65
CA ASP A 27 21.03 -14.88 42.31
C ASP A 27 22.52 -14.51 42.29
N GLY A 28 23.41 -15.52 42.18
CA GLY A 28 24.86 -15.30 42.08
C GLY A 28 25.34 -14.97 40.64
N ILE A 29 24.58 -15.34 39.60
CA ILE A 29 24.99 -15.19 38.19
C ILE A 29 24.32 -14.02 37.54
N PHE A 30 23.03 -13.79 37.81
CA PHE A 30 22.18 -12.82 37.11
C PHE A 30 21.91 -11.58 37.97
N SER A 31 21.58 -10.46 37.31
CA SER A 31 21.08 -9.28 38.02
C SER A 31 19.76 -9.59 38.75
N SER A 32 19.44 -8.83 39.79
CA SER A 32 18.21 -9.03 40.58
C SER A 32 16.93 -9.01 39.75
N VAL A 33 16.89 -8.21 38.68
CA VAL A 33 15.75 -8.13 37.73
C VAL A 33 15.65 -9.39 36.89
N GLU A 34 16.75 -9.83 36.30
CA GLU A 34 16.83 -11.06 35.51
C GLU A 34 16.55 -12.30 36.35
N ALA A 35 17.16 -12.40 37.55
CA ALA A 35 16.95 -13.49 38.48
C ALA A 35 15.48 -13.65 38.85
N ASN A 36 14.77 -12.54 39.12
CA ASN A 36 13.32 -12.58 39.39
C ASN A 36 12.50 -13.03 38.18
N LEU A 37 12.86 -12.59 36.97
CA LEU A 37 12.22 -13.06 35.74
C LEU A 37 12.43 -14.55 35.53
N ILE A 38 13.64 -15.06 35.67
CA ILE A 38 13.95 -16.49 35.53
C ILE A 38 13.15 -17.31 36.55
N LYS A 39 13.18 -16.92 37.84
CA LYS A 39 12.44 -17.61 38.90
C LYS A 39 10.90 -17.56 38.71
N SER A 40 10.37 -16.61 37.95
CA SER A 40 8.95 -16.53 37.64
C SER A 40 8.49 -17.52 36.55
N ILE A 41 9.43 -18.11 35.81
CA ILE A 41 9.09 -19.08 34.74
C ILE A 41 8.68 -20.42 35.42
N PRO A 42 7.47 -20.92 35.16
CA PRO A 42 7.03 -22.20 35.73
C PRO A 42 7.82 -23.36 35.11
N LEU A 43 8.35 -24.24 35.92
CA LEU A 43 9.00 -25.46 35.46
C LEU A 43 7.99 -26.60 35.30
N SER A 44 8.21 -27.44 34.28
CA SER A 44 7.41 -28.64 34.06
C SER A 44 7.70 -29.65 35.19
N LEU A 45 6.62 -30.21 35.74
CA LEU A 45 6.70 -31.29 36.74
C LEU A 45 7.03 -32.66 36.11
N CYS A 46 6.86 -32.79 34.80
CA CYS A 46 7.18 -33.98 34.05
C CYS A 46 8.47 -33.82 33.24
N GLU A 47 9.21 -34.93 33.12
CA GLU A 47 10.28 -34.98 32.12
C GLU A 47 9.70 -34.93 30.74
N ALA A 48 10.03 -33.90 29.98
CA ALA A 48 9.66 -33.74 28.60
C ALA A 48 10.91 -33.32 27.80
N GLU A 49 11.05 -33.87 26.61
CA GLU A 49 12.10 -33.44 25.70
C GLU A 49 11.88 -32.00 25.28
N ASP A 50 12.96 -31.25 25.12
CA ASP A 50 12.91 -29.89 24.60
C ASP A 50 12.35 -29.90 23.19
N THR A 51 11.31 -29.11 22.96
CA THR A 51 10.70 -28.96 21.65
C THR A 51 10.89 -27.55 21.12
N LEU A 52 11.32 -27.45 19.87
CA LEU A 52 11.40 -26.18 19.20
C LEU A 52 10.01 -25.72 18.81
N PHE A 53 9.57 -24.56 19.31
CA PHE A 53 8.29 -23.98 18.94
C PHE A 53 8.41 -22.58 18.38
N TRP A 54 7.52 -22.24 17.48
CA TRP A 54 7.48 -20.94 16.83
C TRP A 54 6.33 -20.09 17.40
N THR A 55 6.68 -19.00 18.09
CA THR A 55 5.72 -18.13 18.82
C THR A 55 4.76 -17.34 17.91
N PHE A 56 5.09 -17.21 16.62
CA PHE A 56 4.35 -16.35 15.69
C PHE A 56 3.26 -17.08 14.89
N THR A 57 2.91 -18.31 15.32
CA THR A 57 1.76 -19.08 14.78
C THR A 57 0.99 -19.76 15.91
N ASN A 58 -0.32 -19.89 15.74
CA ASN A 58 -1.15 -20.60 16.71
C ASN A 58 -0.84 -22.10 16.80
N SER A 59 -0.24 -22.67 15.75
CA SER A 59 0.16 -24.08 15.72
C SER A 59 1.56 -24.32 16.28
N SER A 60 2.26 -23.29 16.71
CA SER A 60 3.66 -23.32 17.16
C SER A 60 4.66 -23.89 16.14
N VAL A 61 4.23 -24.06 14.89
CA VAL A 61 5.07 -24.58 13.80
C VAL A 61 5.51 -23.44 12.90
N TYR A 62 6.80 -23.39 12.59
CA TYR A 62 7.35 -22.43 11.64
C TYR A 62 6.80 -22.66 10.23
N ASN A 63 6.44 -21.57 9.57
CA ASN A 63 6.22 -21.53 8.12
C ASN A 63 6.80 -20.24 7.54
N SER A 64 7.16 -20.26 6.26
CA SER A 64 7.81 -19.13 5.57
C SER A 64 7.01 -17.83 5.66
N LYS A 65 5.67 -17.90 5.66
CA LYS A 65 4.79 -16.74 5.80
C LYS A 65 4.92 -16.08 7.17
N SER A 66 4.99 -16.87 8.25
CA SER A 66 5.16 -16.37 9.63
C SER A 66 6.58 -15.85 9.86
N GLY A 67 7.60 -16.50 9.31
CA GLY A 67 9.00 -16.04 9.35
C GLY A 67 9.17 -14.69 8.64
N TYR A 68 8.63 -14.56 7.42
CA TYR A 68 8.63 -13.28 6.71
C TYR A 68 7.89 -12.17 7.47
N ARG A 69 6.76 -12.51 8.11
CA ARG A 69 5.99 -11.55 8.92
C ARG A 69 6.79 -11.10 10.14
N PHE A 70 7.49 -12.01 10.82
CA PHE A 70 8.35 -11.71 11.95
C PHE A 70 9.49 -10.75 11.56
N LEU A 71 10.28 -11.08 10.54
CA LEU A 71 11.35 -10.22 10.04
C LEU A 71 10.83 -8.84 9.62
N LYS A 72 9.63 -8.79 9.08
CA LYS A 72 9.01 -7.54 8.67
C LYS A 72 8.56 -6.68 9.86
N ILE A 73 8.16 -7.27 10.97
CA ILE A 73 7.80 -6.58 12.20
C ILE A 73 9.07 -6.06 12.91
N GLU A 74 10.10 -6.89 12.99
CA GLU A 74 11.36 -6.54 13.62
C GLU A 74 12.13 -5.41 12.91
N ALA A 75 12.04 -5.37 11.57
CA ALA A 75 12.62 -4.31 10.74
C ALA A 75 11.80 -3.00 10.72
N GLN A 76 10.66 -2.91 11.42
CA GLN A 76 9.80 -1.73 11.37
C GLN A 76 10.24 -0.64 12.35
N THR A 77 10.68 0.49 11.80
CA THR A 77 10.75 1.76 12.52
C THR A 77 9.34 2.39 12.62
N GLU A 78 9.12 3.24 13.64
CA GLU A 78 7.84 3.98 13.81
C GLU A 78 7.44 4.72 12.53
N LEU A 79 8.40 5.30 11.82
CA LEU A 79 8.21 5.98 10.54
C LEU A 79 7.64 5.07 9.43
N GLU A 80 8.01 3.77 9.43
CA GLU A 80 7.46 2.81 8.47
C GLU A 80 6.05 2.35 8.83
N VAL A 81 5.70 2.34 10.10
CA VAL A 81 4.34 2.06 10.57
C VAL A 81 3.40 3.16 10.13
N GLU A 82 3.79 4.43 10.30
CA GLU A 82 3.03 5.60 9.88
C GLU A 82 2.81 5.62 8.35
N LYS A 83 3.87 5.44 7.56
CA LYS A 83 3.79 5.31 6.09
C LYS A 83 2.86 4.19 5.64
N ARG A 84 2.79 3.08 6.38
CA ARG A 84 1.87 1.97 6.06
C ARG A 84 0.42 2.28 6.37
N MET A 85 0.17 3.01 7.44
CA MET A 85 -1.19 3.45 7.78
C MET A 85 -1.72 4.39 6.70
N ASP A 86 -0.89 5.33 6.25
CA ASP A 86 -1.23 6.24 5.15
C ASP A 86 -1.46 5.49 3.85
N GLU A 87 -0.61 4.53 3.52
CA GLU A 87 -0.80 3.71 2.33
C GLU A 87 -2.08 2.86 2.40
N LYS A 88 -2.39 2.27 3.55
CA LYS A 88 -3.63 1.52 3.76
C LYS A 88 -4.86 2.40 3.61
N ASN A 89 -4.80 3.63 4.10
CA ASN A 89 -5.88 4.61 3.96
C ASN A 89 -6.04 5.02 2.50
N LEU A 90 -4.95 5.29 1.80
CA LEU A 90 -4.95 5.60 0.35
C LEU A 90 -5.67 4.50 -0.46
N TRP A 91 -5.33 3.23 -0.23
CA TRP A 91 -5.97 2.12 -0.94
C TRP A 91 -7.44 1.96 -0.55
N ARG A 92 -7.79 2.16 0.72
CA ARG A 92 -9.20 2.14 1.15
C ARG A 92 -10.01 3.21 0.43
N MET A 93 -9.48 4.44 0.35
CA MET A 93 -10.12 5.54 -0.36
C MET A 93 -10.26 5.25 -1.86
N LEU A 94 -9.20 4.78 -2.51
CA LEU A 94 -9.23 4.40 -3.93
C LEU A 94 -10.35 3.36 -4.21
N TRP A 95 -10.41 2.30 -3.40
CA TRP A 95 -11.38 1.22 -3.64
C TRP A 95 -12.82 1.61 -3.26
N SER A 96 -13.02 2.63 -2.42
CA SER A 96 -14.34 3.16 -2.06
C SER A 96 -14.92 4.14 -3.10
N MET A 97 -14.11 4.69 -4.01
CA MET A 97 -14.57 5.64 -5.04
C MET A 97 -15.74 5.08 -5.86
N GLN A 98 -16.71 5.94 -6.15
CA GLN A 98 -17.92 5.56 -6.91
C GLN A 98 -17.67 5.68 -8.42
N VAL A 99 -16.76 4.85 -8.93
CA VAL A 99 -16.40 4.78 -10.36
C VAL A 99 -16.28 3.31 -10.81
N LEU A 100 -16.25 3.10 -12.13
CA LEU A 100 -16.07 1.75 -12.70
C LEU A 100 -14.75 1.10 -12.23
N ASN A 101 -14.77 -0.20 -11.97
CA ASN A 101 -13.60 -0.96 -11.50
C ASN A 101 -12.38 -0.86 -12.43
N LYS A 102 -12.60 -0.71 -13.75
CA LYS A 102 -11.50 -0.50 -14.71
C LYS A 102 -10.75 0.82 -14.45
N ILE A 103 -11.45 1.85 -13.96
CA ILE A 103 -10.88 3.15 -13.58
C ILE A 103 -10.05 3.01 -12.31
N LYS A 104 -10.60 2.37 -11.27
CA LYS A 104 -9.86 2.07 -10.02
C LYS A 104 -8.58 1.29 -10.31
N ASN A 105 -8.66 0.27 -11.17
CA ASN A 105 -7.51 -0.52 -11.61
C ASN A 105 -6.45 0.32 -12.32
N LEU A 106 -6.85 1.24 -13.19
CA LEU A 106 -5.89 2.15 -13.84
C LEU A 106 -5.14 2.98 -12.81
N VAL A 107 -5.87 3.64 -11.91
CA VAL A 107 -5.28 4.50 -10.87
C VAL A 107 -4.35 3.69 -9.95
N TRP A 108 -4.79 2.52 -9.52
CA TRP A 108 -3.94 1.61 -8.73
C TRP A 108 -2.65 1.23 -9.46
N ARG A 109 -2.74 0.87 -10.75
CA ARG A 109 -1.55 0.54 -11.57
C ARG A 109 -0.64 1.74 -11.79
N ALA A 110 -1.20 2.95 -11.94
CA ALA A 110 -0.43 4.19 -12.04
C ALA A 110 0.36 4.45 -10.75
N CYS A 111 -0.28 4.35 -9.58
CA CYS A 111 0.38 4.48 -8.27
C CYS A 111 1.46 3.42 -8.02
N ARG A 112 1.31 2.22 -8.60
CA ARG A 112 2.30 1.13 -8.52
C ARG A 112 3.35 1.20 -9.62
N ASN A 113 3.38 2.26 -10.41
CA ASN A 113 4.23 2.43 -11.58
C ASN A 113 4.24 1.18 -12.50
N SER A 114 3.07 0.57 -12.70
CA SER A 114 2.90 -0.68 -13.46
C SER A 114 2.13 -0.50 -14.76
N LEU A 115 1.84 0.73 -15.16
CA LEU A 115 1.28 1.02 -16.48
C LEU A 115 2.35 0.81 -17.57
N PRO A 116 1.96 0.39 -18.79
CA PRO A 116 2.87 0.24 -19.92
C PRO A 116 3.17 1.61 -20.56
N THR A 117 3.74 2.52 -19.76
CA THR A 117 4.30 3.79 -20.23
C THR A 117 5.56 3.55 -21.03
N LYS A 118 6.00 4.52 -21.84
CA LYS A 118 7.22 4.36 -22.62
C LYS A 118 8.46 4.21 -21.71
N GLU A 119 8.50 4.92 -20.59
CA GLU A 119 9.56 4.75 -19.59
C GLU A 119 9.59 3.31 -19.03
N ASN A 120 8.43 2.75 -18.65
CA ASN A 120 8.35 1.38 -18.14
C ASN A 120 8.66 0.32 -19.21
N LEU A 121 8.32 0.58 -20.46
CA LEU A 121 8.65 -0.31 -21.58
C LEU A 121 10.14 -0.24 -21.92
N ALA A 122 10.74 0.95 -21.90
CA ALA A 122 12.18 1.12 -22.12
C ALA A 122 12.99 0.45 -21.01
N ARG A 123 12.60 0.63 -19.74
CA ARG A 123 13.23 -0.06 -18.61
C ARG A 123 13.18 -1.60 -18.72
N ARG A 124 12.20 -2.13 -19.45
CA ARG A 124 12.07 -3.57 -19.74
C ARG A 124 12.68 -3.97 -21.07
N THR A 125 13.43 -3.08 -21.70
CA THR A 125 14.07 -3.31 -23.02
C THR A 125 13.11 -3.71 -24.14
N ILE A 126 11.82 -3.32 -24.04
CA ILE A 126 10.81 -3.57 -25.07
C ILE A 126 10.86 -2.49 -26.16
N ILE A 127 11.24 -1.30 -25.81
CA ILE A 127 11.47 -0.16 -26.71
C ILE A 127 12.72 0.59 -26.28
N ASP A 128 13.37 1.30 -27.20
CA ASP A 128 14.60 2.04 -26.91
C ASP A 128 14.31 3.50 -26.47
N ASN A 129 13.23 4.10 -26.98
CA ASN A 129 12.94 5.52 -26.76
C ASN A 129 11.82 5.72 -25.72
N PRO A 130 12.12 6.24 -24.51
CA PRO A 130 11.14 6.50 -23.46
C PRO A 130 10.37 7.82 -23.66
N VAL A 131 10.70 8.64 -24.66
CA VAL A 131 10.13 9.98 -24.85
C VAL A 131 8.64 9.91 -25.20
N CYS A 132 7.85 10.77 -24.56
CA CYS A 132 6.41 10.91 -24.75
C CYS A 132 6.03 11.18 -26.21
N ASP A 133 5.03 10.46 -26.73
CA ASP A 133 4.57 10.64 -28.12
C ASP A 133 3.76 11.92 -28.33
N ARG A 134 3.17 12.50 -27.26
CA ARG A 134 2.43 13.76 -27.33
C ARG A 134 3.37 14.95 -27.42
N CYS A 135 4.14 15.23 -26.34
CA CYS A 135 4.97 16.45 -26.27
C CYS A 135 6.34 16.31 -26.96
N LYS A 136 6.83 15.09 -27.20
CA LYS A 136 8.17 14.81 -27.77
C LYS A 136 9.35 15.41 -26.97
N GLN A 137 9.16 15.76 -25.71
CA GLN A 137 10.15 16.47 -24.90
C GLN A 137 10.64 15.69 -23.69
N ALA A 138 9.73 15.03 -22.96
CA ALA A 138 10.04 14.39 -21.69
C ALA A 138 9.83 12.87 -21.75
N SER A 139 10.48 12.13 -20.84
CA SER A 139 10.23 10.71 -20.62
C SER A 139 8.79 10.49 -20.16
N GLU A 140 8.14 9.48 -20.71
CA GLU A 140 6.73 9.18 -20.40
C GLU A 140 6.61 8.26 -19.18
N SER A 141 6.64 8.84 -17.98
CA SER A 141 6.22 8.17 -16.74
C SER A 141 4.69 8.08 -16.62
N SER A 142 4.18 7.37 -15.60
CA SER A 142 2.72 7.35 -15.33
C SER A 142 2.18 8.74 -14.99
N LEU A 143 2.96 9.52 -14.22
CA LEU A 143 2.62 10.90 -13.88
C LEU A 143 2.60 11.79 -15.13
N HIS A 144 3.65 11.69 -15.97
CA HIS A 144 3.74 12.48 -17.20
C HIS A 144 2.60 12.15 -18.17
N ALA A 145 2.32 10.88 -18.40
CA ALA A 145 1.30 10.44 -19.36
C ALA A 145 -0.12 10.92 -19.04
N ILE A 146 -0.41 11.15 -17.75
CA ILE A 146 -1.77 11.45 -17.26
C ILE A 146 -1.89 12.88 -16.73
N TRP A 147 -0.84 13.46 -16.14
CA TRP A 147 -0.90 14.75 -15.45
C TRP A 147 0.04 15.80 -16.04
N SER A 148 1.36 15.60 -15.99
CA SER A 148 2.34 16.68 -16.19
C SER A 148 2.78 16.91 -17.64
N CYS A 149 2.20 16.22 -18.63
CA CYS A 149 2.48 16.49 -20.04
C CYS A 149 1.86 17.83 -20.46
N GLY A 150 2.68 18.74 -21.05
CA GLY A 150 2.19 20.05 -21.49
C GLY A 150 1.03 19.99 -22.50
N GLU A 151 0.93 18.93 -23.29
CA GLU A 151 -0.21 18.71 -24.21
C GLU A 151 -1.55 18.41 -23.49
N LEU A 152 -1.53 18.23 -22.16
CA LEU A 152 -2.71 18.02 -21.33
C LEU A 152 -3.17 19.29 -20.62
N ASP A 153 -2.40 20.38 -20.67
CA ASP A 153 -2.69 21.61 -19.94
C ASP A 153 -4.09 22.14 -20.24
N ALA A 154 -4.46 22.23 -21.52
CA ALA A 154 -5.77 22.71 -21.92
C ALA A 154 -6.94 21.84 -21.35
N ILE A 155 -6.68 20.57 -21.05
CA ILE A 155 -7.67 19.66 -20.44
C ILE A 155 -7.83 19.99 -18.97
N TRP A 156 -6.71 20.12 -18.24
CA TRP A 156 -6.71 20.36 -16.80
C TRP A 156 -7.12 21.80 -16.46
N GLU A 157 -6.56 22.80 -17.16
CA GLU A 157 -6.87 24.22 -16.96
C GLU A 157 -8.32 24.58 -17.36
N GLY A 158 -8.95 23.80 -18.22
CA GLY A 158 -10.37 23.93 -18.54
C GLY A 158 -11.31 23.64 -17.36
N GLU A 159 -10.81 23.01 -16.31
CA GLU A 159 -11.58 22.74 -15.09
C GLU A 159 -11.15 23.69 -13.97
N SER A 160 -12.10 24.46 -13.43
CA SER A 160 -11.85 25.53 -12.45
C SER A 160 -11.03 25.10 -11.24
N GLN A 161 -11.18 23.86 -10.80
CA GLN A 161 -10.45 23.31 -9.65
C GLN A 161 -8.97 23.01 -9.94
N TRP A 162 -8.53 23.01 -11.20
CA TRP A 162 -7.15 22.67 -11.61
C TRP A 162 -6.53 23.70 -12.53
N GLN A 163 -7.04 24.91 -12.57
CA GLN A 163 -6.46 26.01 -13.37
C GLN A 163 -4.97 26.28 -13.06
N CYS A 164 -4.54 25.94 -11.84
CA CYS A 164 -3.14 26.07 -11.41
C CYS A 164 -2.38 24.74 -11.37
N HIS A 165 -2.82 23.72 -12.14
CA HIS A 165 -2.22 22.37 -12.05
C HIS A 165 -0.70 22.37 -12.27
N ARG A 166 -0.15 23.26 -13.09
CA ARG A 166 1.29 23.42 -13.30
C ARG A 166 2.06 23.94 -12.09
N SER A 167 1.37 24.57 -11.13
CA SER A 167 1.98 25.05 -9.88
C SER A 167 2.29 23.91 -8.91
N PHE A 168 1.72 22.72 -9.16
CA PHE A 168 1.92 21.55 -8.33
C PHE A 168 2.84 20.54 -9.02
N THR A 169 3.97 20.26 -8.37
CA THR A 169 4.92 19.24 -8.81
C THR A 169 4.84 18.04 -7.86
N PHE A 170 4.81 16.85 -8.41
CA PHE A 170 4.75 15.60 -7.66
C PHE A 170 5.89 14.69 -8.08
N VAL A 171 6.41 13.90 -7.16
CA VAL A 171 7.47 12.92 -7.42
C VAL A 171 6.94 11.75 -8.24
N ASP A 172 5.74 11.29 -7.90
CA ASP A 172 5.09 10.18 -8.58
C ASP A 172 3.56 10.30 -8.59
N PHE A 173 2.90 9.36 -9.24
CA PHE A 173 1.45 9.34 -9.34
C PHE A 173 0.76 9.02 -8.01
N LYS A 174 1.43 8.35 -7.09
CA LYS A 174 0.90 8.04 -5.75
C LYS A 174 0.82 9.29 -4.89
N GLU A 175 1.83 10.15 -4.96
CA GLU A 175 1.83 11.45 -4.28
C GLU A 175 0.72 12.36 -4.81
N LEU A 176 0.53 12.43 -6.13
CA LEU A 176 -0.59 13.16 -6.74
C LEU A 176 -1.93 12.65 -6.21
N LEU A 177 -2.15 11.33 -6.18
CA LEU A 177 -3.40 10.77 -5.66
C LEU A 177 -3.61 11.09 -4.19
N SER A 178 -2.57 11.01 -3.36
CA SER A 178 -2.62 11.38 -1.94
C SER A 178 -3.00 12.84 -1.77
N TRP A 179 -2.41 13.74 -2.56
CA TRP A 179 -2.74 15.16 -2.57
C TRP A 179 -4.21 15.41 -2.96
N LEU A 180 -4.71 14.75 -4.01
CA LEU A 180 -6.12 14.86 -4.44
C LEU A 180 -7.09 14.43 -3.35
N ILE A 181 -6.80 13.36 -2.63
CA ILE A 181 -7.61 12.86 -1.52
C ILE A 181 -7.58 13.85 -0.35
N THR A 182 -6.40 14.32 0.06
CA THR A 182 -6.23 15.23 1.20
C THR A 182 -6.93 16.57 0.96
N ASN A 183 -6.89 17.08 -0.26
CA ASN A 183 -7.55 18.35 -0.63
C ASN A 183 -9.00 18.19 -1.08
N GLN A 184 -9.60 17.02 -0.85
CA GLN A 184 -11.02 16.74 -1.13
C GLN A 184 -11.46 17.07 -2.57
N HIS A 185 -10.54 16.91 -3.53
CA HIS A 185 -10.89 17.06 -4.94
C HIS A 185 -11.91 16.00 -5.36
N ASN A 186 -12.64 16.28 -6.45
CA ASN A 186 -13.64 15.34 -6.95
C ASN A 186 -13.02 14.01 -7.35
N LEU A 187 -13.12 13.03 -6.44
CA LEU A 187 -12.49 11.71 -6.55
C LEU A 187 -13.18 10.79 -7.57
N GLU A 188 -14.35 11.14 -8.08
CA GLU A 188 -15.03 10.44 -9.16
C GLU A 188 -14.61 10.99 -10.51
N PHE A 189 -14.52 12.31 -10.62
CA PHE A 189 -14.21 12.99 -11.88
C PHE A 189 -12.73 12.81 -12.28
N TYR A 190 -11.78 13.09 -11.37
CA TYR A 190 -10.36 12.98 -11.69
C TYR A 190 -9.96 11.59 -12.20
N PRO A 191 -10.28 10.48 -11.51
CA PRO A 191 -9.94 9.14 -12.00
C PRO A 191 -10.59 8.81 -13.34
N SER A 192 -11.82 9.30 -13.56
CA SER A 192 -12.55 9.10 -14.83
C SER A 192 -11.87 9.83 -15.97
N LEU A 193 -11.45 11.07 -15.75
CA LEU A 193 -10.70 11.85 -16.74
C LEU A 193 -9.31 11.25 -16.99
N ALA A 194 -8.60 10.85 -15.93
CA ALA A 194 -7.32 10.15 -16.04
C ALA A 194 -7.42 8.88 -16.89
N TRP A 195 -8.51 8.12 -16.74
CA TRP A 195 -8.79 6.93 -17.55
C TRP A 195 -9.03 7.28 -19.03
N LEU A 196 -9.74 8.35 -19.32
CA LEU A 196 -9.97 8.80 -20.70
C LEU A 196 -8.68 9.31 -21.35
N ILE A 197 -7.86 10.08 -20.63
CA ILE A 197 -6.55 10.56 -21.08
C ILE A 197 -5.63 9.37 -21.41
N TRP A 198 -5.60 8.37 -20.53
CA TRP A 198 -4.82 7.14 -20.75
C TRP A 198 -5.35 6.34 -21.96
N THR A 199 -6.65 6.25 -22.12
CA THR A 199 -7.27 5.55 -23.25
C THR A 199 -6.96 6.27 -24.56
N GLN A 200 -7.10 7.61 -24.60
CA GLN A 200 -6.73 8.44 -25.75
C GLN A 200 -5.26 8.26 -26.12
N ARG A 201 -4.37 8.30 -25.12
CA ARG A 201 -2.92 8.07 -25.32
C ARG A 201 -2.64 6.74 -26.01
N ASN A 202 -3.34 5.67 -25.57
CA ASN A 202 -3.16 4.34 -26.17
C ASN A 202 -3.71 4.26 -27.60
N LEU A 203 -4.82 4.93 -27.89
CA LEU A 203 -5.36 4.99 -29.24
C LEU A 203 -4.42 5.76 -30.18
N ILE A 204 -3.89 6.90 -29.76
CA ILE A 204 -2.90 7.68 -30.52
C ILE A 204 -1.67 6.82 -30.85
N ARG A 205 -1.12 6.12 -29.83
CA ARG A 205 0.04 5.24 -30.01
C ARG A 205 -0.22 4.10 -31.02
N LEU A 206 -1.46 3.63 -31.11
CA LEU A 206 -1.87 2.57 -32.03
C LEU A 206 -2.35 3.12 -33.37
N ASN A 207 -2.21 4.42 -33.65
CA ASN A 207 -2.72 5.11 -34.83
C ASN A 207 -4.22 4.88 -35.06
N LYS A 208 -5.00 4.79 -33.96
CA LYS A 208 -6.46 4.61 -33.99
C LYS A 208 -7.18 5.94 -33.77
N PRO A 209 -8.40 6.11 -34.31
CA PRO A 209 -9.23 7.27 -34.01
C PRO A 209 -9.43 7.43 -32.49
N SER A 210 -9.27 8.64 -31.99
CA SER A 210 -9.41 8.95 -30.57
C SER A 210 -10.32 10.15 -30.35
N ILE A 211 -10.87 10.26 -29.13
CA ILE A 211 -11.68 11.42 -28.73
C ILE A 211 -10.77 12.67 -28.72
N ASN A 212 -11.31 13.78 -29.18
CA ASN A 212 -10.60 15.07 -29.14
C ASN A 212 -10.36 15.48 -27.67
N SER A 213 -9.19 16.06 -27.41
CA SER A 213 -8.79 16.50 -26.06
C SER A 213 -9.80 17.42 -25.39
N HIS A 214 -10.42 18.33 -26.14
CA HIS A 214 -11.45 19.25 -25.63
C HIS A 214 -12.76 18.54 -25.19
N GLN A 215 -13.00 17.32 -25.63
CA GLN A 215 -14.21 16.55 -25.28
C GLN A 215 -13.98 15.63 -24.07
N LEU A 216 -12.74 15.41 -23.67
CA LEU A 216 -12.42 14.43 -22.60
C LEU A 216 -13.06 14.78 -21.26
N ALA A 217 -13.02 16.05 -20.87
CA ALA A 217 -13.60 16.52 -19.61
C ALA A 217 -15.12 16.36 -19.60
N ALA A 218 -15.81 16.73 -20.69
CA ALA A 218 -17.26 16.54 -20.83
C ALA A 218 -17.63 15.05 -20.79
N THR A 219 -16.90 14.20 -21.53
CA THR A 219 -17.09 12.75 -21.51
C THR A 219 -16.86 12.15 -20.12
N ALA A 220 -15.87 12.65 -19.35
CA ALA A 220 -15.64 12.22 -17.97
C ALA A 220 -16.83 12.55 -17.06
N LYS A 221 -17.40 13.76 -17.17
CA LYS A 221 -18.59 14.17 -16.42
C LYS A 221 -19.81 13.29 -16.75
N GLU A 222 -20.02 12.98 -18.01
CA GLU A 222 -21.08 12.07 -18.45
C GLU A 222 -20.88 10.65 -17.90
N LEU A 223 -19.64 10.15 -17.90
CA LEU A 223 -19.30 8.83 -17.37
C LEU A 223 -19.60 8.73 -15.88
N VAL A 224 -19.22 9.74 -15.10
CA VAL A 224 -19.52 9.83 -13.66
C VAL A 224 -21.03 9.88 -13.43
N ALA A 225 -21.76 10.74 -14.15
CA ALA A 225 -23.20 10.87 -14.04
C ALA A 225 -23.96 9.58 -14.44
N LYS A 226 -23.46 8.88 -15.45
CA LYS A 226 -24.03 7.58 -15.89
C LYS A 226 -23.81 6.51 -14.82
N PHE A 227 -22.63 6.45 -14.23
CA PHE A 227 -22.33 5.49 -13.17
C PHE A 227 -23.18 5.76 -11.92
N ALA A 228 -23.29 7.02 -11.47
CA ALA A 228 -24.12 7.40 -10.32
C ALA A 228 -25.59 6.97 -10.49
N ARG A 229 -26.13 7.06 -11.71
CA ARG A 229 -27.50 6.60 -12.02
C ARG A 229 -27.66 5.08 -12.03
N SER A 230 -26.59 4.34 -12.29
CA SER A 230 -26.61 2.87 -12.36
C SER A 230 -26.42 2.19 -11.00
N VAL A 231 -25.97 2.92 -9.97
CA VAL A 231 -25.84 2.39 -8.61
C VAL A 231 -27.21 2.41 -7.93
N PRO A 232 -27.77 1.26 -7.49
CA PRO A 232 -29.03 1.23 -6.76
C PRO A 232 -28.90 2.02 -5.45
N LEU A 233 -29.91 2.87 -5.14
CA LEU A 233 -30.00 3.54 -3.85
C LEU A 233 -29.95 2.50 -2.72
N PRO A 234 -29.22 2.74 -1.62
CA PRO A 234 -29.21 1.86 -0.47
C PRO A 234 -30.64 1.62 0.03
N LEU A 235 -30.96 0.38 0.38
CA LEU A 235 -32.30 -0.08 0.78
C LEU A 235 -32.95 0.75 1.88
N HIS A 236 -32.20 1.47 2.72
CA HIS A 236 -32.75 2.34 3.77
C HIS A 236 -33.50 3.59 3.27
N SER A 237 -33.28 4.03 2.04
CA SER A 237 -34.04 5.15 1.48
C SER A 237 -35.39 4.76 0.85
N ARG A 238 -35.65 3.45 0.64
CA ARG A 238 -36.90 2.96 0.08
C ARG A 238 -38.04 2.83 1.09
N LEU A 239 -37.74 2.84 2.40
CA LEU A 239 -38.74 2.74 3.46
C LEU A 239 -39.37 4.06 3.87
N ALA A 240 -38.81 5.20 3.42
CA ALA A 240 -39.33 6.54 3.73
C ALA A 240 -40.29 7.12 2.68
N ALA A 241 -40.59 6.40 1.63
CA ALA A 241 -41.41 6.90 0.50
C ALA A 241 -42.80 6.24 0.41
N ASN A 242 -43.34 5.71 1.50
CA ASN A 242 -44.76 5.33 1.55
C ASN A 242 -45.48 6.23 2.57
N PRO A 243 -46.16 7.31 2.15
CA PRO A 243 -47.19 7.96 2.95
C PRO A 243 -48.48 7.13 2.87
N SER A 244 -48.96 6.73 4.02
CA SER A 244 -50.30 6.18 4.24
C SER A 244 -51.37 7.18 3.85
#